data_2f213885dccf5bfea35243e215923ac1
#
_entry.id   2f213885dccf5bfea35243e215923ac1
#
_cell.length_a   1.000
_cell.length_b   1.000
_cell.length_c   1.000
_cell.angle_alpha   90.00
_cell.angle_beta   90.00
_cell.angle_gamma   90.00
#
_symmetry.space_group_name_H-M   'P 1'
#
loop_
_entity.id
_entity.type
_entity.pdbx_description
1 polymer ?
#
loop_
_entity_poly.entity_id
_entity_poly.type
_entity_poly.pdbx_seq_one_letter_code
_entity_poly.pdbx_strand_id
1 'polypeptide(L)'
;MEKVYRILLLVLLGTFALGGTAFAASEYVEQLTPDSADYAEISTLTNRVLDAMSGMCADVTAADIDWSRAYKVYADESDVCSSYKEQQMTYDEIKQQMEYYVWVLPVQVKDAYFHVTISRGMPLTEDESVLAVLTEEQKEQIREETGKWIPVVTEQLDEDKTAEQIDQQIADAVGEETVHRAFIMGGSPKLRSAVAVVETIDRNIQIVVLEEPRLTGVKSSKRAQTAEQPLQSGQVYAMEDMADRMSEYTVDKTDEQTGAGSESDAGYTTVLWIVLGAAGIEIGCWAWKRARCK
;
A
#
# COMPACT_ATOMS: atom_id res chain seq x y z
N MET A 1 -54.25 24.01 -4.51
CA MET A 1 -53.05 23.98 -3.63
C MET A 1 -52.63 22.58 -3.25
N GLU A 2 -53.53 21.64 -2.94
CA GLU A 2 -53.20 20.27 -2.55
C GLU A 2 -52.44 19.45 -3.63
N LYS A 3 -52.76 19.63 -4.91
CA LYS A 3 -52.07 18.94 -6.02
C LYS A 3 -50.61 19.38 -6.21
N VAL A 4 -50.33 20.65 -5.94
CA VAL A 4 -48.95 21.19 -6.04
C VAL A 4 -48.10 20.68 -4.89
N TYR A 5 -48.68 20.56 -3.68
CA TYR A 5 -47.97 19.98 -2.53
C TYR A 5 -47.61 18.48 -2.72
N ARG A 6 -48.53 17.72 -3.34
CA ARG A 6 -48.27 16.28 -3.65
C ARG A 6 -47.16 16.10 -4.69
N ILE A 7 -47.08 16.97 -5.70
CA ILE A 7 -46.04 16.94 -6.70
C ILE A 7 -44.69 17.35 -6.09
N LEU A 8 -44.68 18.40 -5.24
CA LEU A 8 -43.48 18.84 -4.55
C LEU A 8 -42.92 17.77 -3.58
N LEU A 9 -43.83 17.08 -2.87
CA LEU A 9 -43.45 15.96 -1.98
C LEU A 9 -42.90 14.77 -2.74
N LEU A 10 -43.44 14.43 -3.92
CA LEU A 10 -42.93 13.35 -4.77
C LEU A 10 -41.59 13.72 -5.39
N VAL A 11 -41.35 14.96 -5.75
CA VAL A 11 -40.03 15.42 -6.24
C VAL A 11 -38.99 15.39 -5.11
N LEU A 12 -39.37 15.79 -3.90
CA LEU A 12 -38.49 15.75 -2.73
C LEU A 12 -38.15 14.31 -2.32
N LEU A 13 -39.11 13.37 -2.37
CA LEU A 13 -38.89 11.96 -2.11
C LEU A 13 -38.08 11.30 -3.25
N GLY A 14 -38.23 11.74 -4.50
CA GLY A 14 -37.48 11.26 -5.64
C GLY A 14 -36.01 11.69 -5.64
N THR A 15 -35.67 12.85 -5.08
CA THR A 15 -34.29 13.34 -4.95
C THR A 15 -33.48 12.63 -3.84
N PHE A 16 -34.18 12.09 -2.84
CA PHE A 16 -33.52 11.22 -1.83
C PHE A 16 -33.27 9.78 -2.30
N ALA A 17 -33.93 9.32 -3.38
CA ALA A 17 -33.73 7.98 -3.93
C ALA A 17 -32.59 7.89 -4.97
N LEU A 18 -31.98 9.01 -5.34
CA LEU A 18 -30.71 9.08 -6.08
C LEU A 18 -29.54 9.25 -5.09
N GLY A 19 -29.69 8.68 -3.89
CA GLY A 19 -28.59 8.47 -2.98
C GLY A 19 -27.57 7.60 -3.69
N GLY A 20 -26.43 8.20 -4.07
CA GLY A 20 -25.26 7.42 -4.42
C GLY A 20 -25.10 6.32 -3.37
N THR A 21 -24.64 5.17 -3.79
CA THR A 21 -24.16 4.14 -2.89
C THR A 21 -23.17 4.83 -1.96
N ALA A 22 -23.64 5.21 -0.76
CA ALA A 22 -22.74 5.58 0.31
C ALA A 22 -21.95 4.29 0.56
N PHE A 23 -20.74 4.22 0.04
CA PHE A 23 -19.79 3.22 0.49
C PHE A 23 -19.74 3.40 2.00
N ALA A 24 -20.01 2.33 2.73
CA ALA A 24 -19.81 2.35 4.17
C ALA A 24 -18.34 2.73 4.38
N ALA A 25 -18.08 3.74 5.21
CA ALA A 25 -16.72 4.07 5.58
C ALA A 25 -16.11 2.83 6.23
N SER A 26 -14.87 2.50 5.87
CA SER A 26 -14.12 1.43 6.52
C SER A 26 -14.07 1.71 8.03
N GLU A 27 -14.25 0.66 8.83
CA GLU A 27 -14.29 0.78 10.29
C GLU A 27 -12.89 0.80 10.90
N TYR A 28 -11.97 0.02 10.32
CA TYR A 28 -10.63 -0.19 10.90
C TYR A 28 -9.53 0.41 10.05
N VAL A 29 -9.71 0.44 8.72
CA VAL A 29 -8.70 0.92 7.78
C VAL A 29 -8.87 2.41 7.51
N GLU A 30 -7.80 3.18 7.66
CA GLU A 30 -7.80 4.63 7.45
C GLU A 30 -7.97 4.98 5.96
N GLN A 31 -9.12 5.57 5.61
CA GLN A 31 -9.45 6.01 4.25
C GLN A 31 -9.14 7.49 4.02
N LEU A 32 -8.86 7.85 2.77
CA LEU A 32 -8.64 9.24 2.35
C LEU A 32 -9.99 9.96 2.27
N THR A 33 -10.22 10.85 3.21
CA THR A 33 -11.44 11.65 3.29
C THR A 33 -11.14 13.14 3.06
N PRO A 34 -12.12 13.97 2.71
CA PRO A 34 -11.92 15.42 2.58
C PRO A 34 -11.31 16.10 3.81
N ASP A 35 -11.46 15.49 4.99
CA ASP A 35 -10.89 15.98 6.26
C ASP A 35 -9.44 15.48 6.49
N SER A 36 -8.96 14.55 5.67
CA SER A 36 -7.58 14.06 5.74
C SER A 36 -6.61 15.15 5.32
N ALA A 37 -5.50 15.30 6.05
CA ALA A 37 -4.48 16.33 5.77
C ALA A 37 -3.91 16.26 4.34
N ASP A 38 -3.85 15.05 3.77
CA ASP A 38 -3.29 14.82 2.44
C ASP A 38 -4.29 14.99 1.30
N TYR A 39 -5.60 15.04 1.60
CA TYR A 39 -6.66 15.03 0.59
C TYR A 39 -6.53 16.16 -0.42
N ALA A 40 -6.26 17.37 0.06
CA ALA A 40 -6.21 18.56 -0.80
C ALA A 40 -5.12 18.46 -1.88
N GLU A 41 -4.01 17.80 -1.58
CA GLU A 41 -2.92 17.59 -2.53
C GLU A 41 -3.20 16.36 -3.42
N ILE A 42 -3.54 15.22 -2.81
CA ILE A 42 -3.73 13.94 -3.52
C ILE A 42 -4.88 14.01 -4.52
N SER A 43 -6.01 14.63 -4.18
CA SER A 43 -7.17 14.73 -5.06
C SER A 43 -6.88 15.50 -6.37
N THR A 44 -5.79 16.27 -6.44
CA THR A 44 -5.37 16.96 -7.67
C THR A 44 -4.61 16.05 -8.64
N LEU A 45 -4.23 14.84 -8.25
CA LEU A 45 -3.36 13.95 -9.01
C LEU A 45 -4.10 13.13 -10.10
N THR A 46 -5.39 13.36 -10.34
CA THR A 46 -6.19 12.57 -11.28
C THR A 46 -5.48 12.37 -12.64
N ASN A 47 -4.98 13.44 -13.26
CA ASN A 47 -4.29 13.33 -14.55
C ASN A 47 -2.99 12.51 -14.46
N ARG A 48 -2.25 12.64 -13.37
CA ARG A 48 -1.02 11.86 -13.16
C ARG A 48 -1.29 10.38 -12.94
N VAL A 49 -2.41 10.04 -12.27
CA VAL A 49 -2.88 8.66 -12.13
C VAL A 49 -3.28 8.08 -13.49
N LEU A 50 -4.01 8.85 -14.31
CA LEU A 50 -4.37 8.43 -15.67
C LEU A 50 -3.13 8.19 -16.53
N ASP A 51 -2.14 9.07 -16.45
CA ASP A 51 -0.86 8.91 -17.17
C ASP A 51 -0.12 7.65 -16.71
N ALA A 52 -0.04 7.41 -15.40
CA ALA A 52 0.60 6.22 -14.83
C ALA A 52 -0.10 4.91 -15.25
N MET A 53 -1.44 4.91 -15.35
CA MET A 53 -2.23 3.76 -15.75
C MET A 53 -2.27 3.54 -17.26
N SER A 54 -1.99 4.55 -18.08
CA SER A 54 -2.18 4.54 -19.53
C SER A 54 -1.43 3.40 -20.25
N GLY A 55 -0.31 2.95 -19.68
CA GLY A 55 0.48 1.83 -20.20
C GLY A 55 -0.15 0.45 -19.98
N MET A 56 -1.00 0.31 -18.96
CA MET A 56 -1.66 -0.93 -18.56
C MET A 56 -3.13 -0.97 -18.94
N CYS A 57 -3.83 0.15 -18.86
CA CYS A 57 -5.24 0.28 -19.18
C CYS A 57 -5.50 1.56 -19.97
N ALA A 58 -5.64 1.43 -21.30
CA ALA A 58 -5.88 2.58 -22.17
C ALA A 58 -7.31 3.16 -22.05
N ASP A 59 -8.24 2.41 -21.47
CA ASP A 59 -9.65 2.80 -21.35
C ASP A 59 -9.96 3.54 -20.05
N VAL A 60 -8.97 3.73 -19.16
CA VAL A 60 -9.15 4.44 -17.90
C VAL A 60 -9.53 5.91 -18.13
N THR A 61 -10.47 6.39 -17.35
CA THR A 61 -10.96 7.77 -17.40
C THR A 61 -10.98 8.42 -16.02
N ALA A 62 -11.13 9.74 -15.96
CA ALA A 62 -11.23 10.44 -14.68
C ALA A 62 -12.46 10.02 -13.84
N ALA A 63 -13.49 9.46 -14.47
CA ALA A 63 -14.67 8.94 -13.77
C ALA A 63 -14.40 7.63 -13.01
N ASP A 64 -13.34 6.91 -13.37
CA ASP A 64 -12.95 5.67 -12.71
C ASP A 64 -12.07 5.94 -11.47
N ILE A 65 -11.65 7.20 -11.25
CA ILE A 65 -10.82 7.62 -10.12
C ILE A 65 -11.71 8.13 -8.98
N ASP A 66 -11.89 7.29 -7.97
CA ASP A 66 -12.62 7.63 -6.75
C ASP A 66 -11.67 7.72 -5.55
N TRP A 67 -11.28 8.92 -5.19
CA TRP A 67 -10.34 9.20 -4.10
C TRP A 67 -10.83 8.71 -2.73
N SER A 68 -12.14 8.59 -2.52
CA SER A 68 -12.70 8.09 -1.27
C SER A 68 -12.39 6.61 -1.03
N ARG A 69 -12.02 5.87 -2.09
CA ARG A 69 -11.60 4.46 -2.00
C ARG A 69 -10.14 4.28 -1.58
N ALA A 70 -9.34 5.36 -1.64
CA ALA A 70 -7.94 5.29 -1.26
C ALA A 70 -7.78 5.02 0.24
N TYR A 71 -6.90 4.10 0.59
CA TYR A 71 -6.61 3.73 1.97
C TYR A 71 -5.12 3.81 2.28
N LYS A 72 -4.81 4.01 3.57
CA LYS A 72 -3.44 4.22 4.04
C LYS A 72 -2.75 2.89 4.36
N VAL A 73 -1.52 2.76 3.89
CA VAL A 73 -0.61 1.66 4.23
C VAL A 73 0.67 2.24 4.82
N TYR A 74 0.99 1.84 6.03
CA TYR A 74 2.22 2.25 6.71
C TYR A 74 3.40 1.40 6.24
N ALA A 75 4.53 2.01 5.96
CA ALA A 75 5.73 1.31 5.52
C ALA A 75 6.60 0.92 6.73
N ASP A 76 6.87 -0.38 6.88
CA ASP A 76 7.77 -0.90 7.91
C ASP A 76 9.22 -0.90 7.40
N GLU A 77 9.92 0.20 7.60
CA GLU A 77 11.35 0.32 7.28
C GLU A 77 12.25 -0.18 8.42
N SER A 78 11.72 -0.21 9.64
CA SER A 78 12.49 -0.48 10.86
C SER A 78 12.50 -1.94 11.31
N ASP A 79 11.82 -2.85 10.56
CA ASP A 79 11.56 -4.23 11.02
C ASP A 79 10.90 -4.22 12.42
N VAL A 80 9.69 -3.71 12.45
CA VAL A 80 8.93 -3.50 13.68
C VAL A 80 8.75 -4.78 14.52
N CYS A 81 8.69 -5.92 13.85
CA CYS A 81 8.62 -7.21 14.53
C CYS A 81 9.89 -7.48 15.38
N SER A 82 11.07 -7.15 14.84
CA SER A 82 12.32 -7.27 15.62
C SER A 82 12.37 -6.28 16.79
N SER A 83 11.95 -5.03 16.54
CA SER A 83 11.90 -3.99 17.59
C SER A 83 10.90 -4.33 18.70
N TYR A 84 9.76 -4.91 18.36
CA TYR A 84 8.75 -5.35 19.33
C TYR A 84 9.29 -6.37 20.31
N LYS A 85 10.08 -7.35 19.84
CA LYS A 85 10.68 -8.38 20.68
C LYS A 85 11.60 -7.80 21.73
N GLU A 86 12.30 -6.71 21.43
CA GLU A 86 13.23 -6.06 22.34
C GLU A 86 12.54 -5.12 23.35
N GLN A 87 11.47 -4.45 22.95
CA GLN A 87 10.88 -3.32 23.64
C GLN A 87 9.45 -3.55 24.17
N GLN A 88 8.77 -4.63 23.73
CA GLN A 88 7.35 -4.90 24.09
C GLN A 88 6.45 -3.69 23.89
N MET A 89 6.45 -3.16 22.69
CA MET A 89 5.75 -1.92 22.32
C MET A 89 4.23 -2.06 22.36
N THR A 90 3.56 -0.99 22.70
CA THR A 90 2.11 -0.82 22.53
C THR A 90 1.74 -0.61 21.07
N TYR A 91 0.47 -0.77 20.71
CA TYR A 91 -0.05 -0.48 19.37
C TYR A 91 0.32 0.93 18.88
N ASP A 92 0.19 1.96 19.75
CA ASP A 92 0.51 3.33 19.39
C ASP A 92 2.01 3.54 19.16
N GLU A 93 2.86 2.89 19.95
CA GLU A 93 4.32 2.95 19.75
C GLU A 93 4.74 2.25 18.47
N ILE A 94 4.11 1.11 18.13
CA ILE A 94 4.32 0.44 16.83
C ILE A 94 3.96 1.40 15.70
N LYS A 95 2.77 2.01 15.75
CA LYS A 95 2.31 2.94 14.72
C LYS A 95 3.20 4.18 14.61
N GLN A 96 3.71 4.70 15.73
CA GLN A 96 4.60 5.87 15.76
C GLN A 96 5.99 5.59 15.17
N GLN A 97 6.47 4.35 15.23
CA GLN A 97 7.75 3.99 14.59
C GLN A 97 7.68 4.00 13.06
N MET A 98 6.47 3.97 12.49
CA MET A 98 6.27 4.01 11.05
C MET A 98 6.13 5.46 10.58
N GLU A 99 7.27 6.09 10.28
CA GLU A 99 7.31 7.48 9.83
C GLU A 99 6.73 7.66 8.42
N TYR A 100 6.83 6.62 7.61
CA TYR A 100 6.40 6.65 6.21
C TYR A 100 5.10 5.88 6.01
N TYR A 101 4.29 6.39 5.10
CA TYR A 101 3.09 5.73 4.63
C TYR A 101 2.81 6.11 3.18
N VAL A 102 2.03 5.27 2.53
CA VAL A 102 1.54 5.48 1.19
C VAL A 102 0.01 5.43 1.19
N TRP A 103 -0.60 5.99 0.18
CA TRP A 103 -2.00 5.78 -0.12
C TRP A 103 -2.12 4.79 -1.26
N VAL A 104 -2.96 3.79 -1.11
CA VAL A 104 -3.28 2.83 -2.15
C VAL A 104 -4.68 3.15 -2.66
N LEU A 105 -4.78 3.48 -3.95
CA LEU A 105 -6.04 3.80 -4.62
C LEU A 105 -6.50 2.60 -5.44
N PRO A 106 -7.57 1.89 -5.02
CA PRO A 106 -8.22 0.89 -5.85
C PRO A 106 -8.93 1.55 -7.03
N VAL A 107 -8.64 1.09 -8.25
CA VAL A 107 -9.29 1.57 -9.48
C VAL A 107 -9.87 0.39 -10.21
N GLN A 108 -11.17 0.44 -10.51
CA GLN A 108 -11.84 -0.56 -11.32
C GLN A 108 -12.17 0.03 -12.69
N VAL A 109 -11.71 -0.66 -13.73
CA VAL A 109 -12.03 -0.30 -15.12
C VAL A 109 -12.68 -1.53 -15.77
N LYS A 110 -13.99 -1.49 -15.99
CA LYS A 110 -14.80 -2.65 -16.44
C LYS A 110 -14.61 -3.85 -15.49
N ASP A 111 -14.04 -4.94 -15.97
CA ASP A 111 -13.80 -6.18 -15.21
C ASP A 111 -12.34 -6.31 -14.72
N ALA A 112 -11.54 -5.25 -14.86
CA ALA A 112 -10.15 -5.24 -14.43
C ALA A 112 -9.97 -4.36 -13.19
N TYR A 113 -9.16 -4.84 -12.26
CA TYR A 113 -8.87 -4.19 -10.99
C TYR A 113 -7.41 -3.76 -10.95
N PHE A 114 -7.17 -2.57 -10.43
CA PHE A 114 -5.83 -2.00 -10.30
C PHE A 114 -5.65 -1.37 -8.93
N HIS A 115 -4.42 -1.42 -8.43
CA HIS A 115 -3.97 -0.57 -7.34
C HIS A 115 -3.00 0.47 -7.88
N VAL A 116 -3.23 1.72 -7.53
CA VAL A 116 -2.27 2.80 -7.78
C VAL A 116 -1.71 3.24 -6.43
N THR A 117 -0.42 2.98 -6.22
CA THR A 117 0.28 3.43 -5.02
C THR A 117 0.71 4.88 -5.19
N ILE A 118 0.36 5.72 -4.22
CA ILE A 118 0.68 7.14 -4.17
C ILE A 118 1.58 7.38 -2.97
N SER A 119 2.81 7.84 -3.22
CA SER A 119 3.84 8.04 -2.22
C SER A 119 4.37 9.47 -2.24
N ARG A 120 5.05 9.88 -1.17
CA ARG A 120 5.88 11.09 -1.20
C ARG A 120 7.10 10.86 -2.07
N GLY A 121 7.38 11.78 -2.98
CA GLY A 121 8.60 11.76 -3.78
C GLY A 121 9.83 11.82 -2.88
N MET A 122 10.75 10.87 -3.08
CA MET A 122 11.99 10.79 -2.31
C MET A 122 13.04 11.76 -2.86
N PRO A 123 13.95 12.26 -2.01
CA PRO A 123 15.06 13.06 -2.47
C PRO A 123 15.98 12.26 -3.41
N LEU A 124 16.64 12.96 -4.31
CA LEU A 124 17.65 12.34 -5.19
C LEU A 124 18.73 11.71 -4.33
N THR A 125 19.04 10.43 -4.60
CA THR A 125 20.10 9.70 -3.89
C THR A 125 21.48 10.33 -4.11
N GLU A 126 22.38 10.12 -3.15
CA GLU A 126 23.80 10.49 -3.28
C GLU A 126 24.65 9.35 -3.88
N ASP A 127 24.04 8.17 -4.12
CA ASP A 127 24.73 7.01 -4.69
C ASP A 127 25.15 7.30 -6.15
N GLU A 128 26.46 7.40 -6.38
CA GLU A 128 27.03 7.71 -7.69
C GLU A 128 26.66 6.66 -8.76
N SER A 129 26.47 5.39 -8.37
CA SER A 129 26.08 4.33 -9.29
C SER A 129 24.69 4.50 -9.82
N VAL A 130 23.74 4.94 -8.97
CA VAL A 130 22.38 5.29 -9.34
C VAL A 130 22.35 6.59 -10.15
N LEU A 131 23.11 7.60 -9.71
CA LEU A 131 23.21 8.87 -10.42
C LEU A 131 23.78 8.75 -11.83
N ALA A 132 24.67 7.78 -12.05
CA ALA A 132 25.30 7.53 -13.35
C ALA A 132 24.33 6.98 -14.41
N VAL A 133 23.23 6.32 -14.00
CA VAL A 133 22.24 5.73 -14.92
C VAL A 133 21.04 6.65 -15.18
N LEU A 134 20.88 7.72 -14.40
CA LEU A 134 19.80 8.70 -14.55
C LEU A 134 20.19 9.80 -15.54
N THR A 135 19.27 10.19 -16.41
CA THR A 135 19.42 11.39 -17.24
C THR A 135 19.28 12.66 -16.39
N GLU A 136 19.76 13.81 -16.89
CA GLU A 136 19.60 15.08 -16.17
C GLU A 136 18.13 15.48 -16.04
N GLU A 137 17.29 15.17 -17.04
CA GLU A 137 15.85 15.40 -16.97
C GLU A 137 15.21 14.56 -15.84
N GLN A 138 15.59 13.28 -15.69
CA GLN A 138 15.11 12.42 -14.62
C GLN A 138 15.55 12.93 -13.24
N LYS A 139 16.82 13.38 -13.11
CA LYS A 139 17.31 13.94 -11.87
C LYS A 139 16.56 15.22 -11.48
N GLU A 140 16.26 16.08 -12.47
CA GLU A 140 15.50 17.30 -12.23
C GLU A 140 14.06 17.00 -11.84
N GLN A 141 13.41 16.04 -12.53
CA GLN A 141 12.08 15.58 -12.17
C GLN A 141 12.03 15.05 -10.72
N ILE A 142 13.00 14.22 -10.30
CA ILE A 142 13.07 13.70 -8.92
C ILE A 142 13.20 14.86 -7.92
N ARG A 143 14.04 15.88 -8.22
CA ARG A 143 14.17 17.05 -7.35
C ARG A 143 12.86 17.84 -7.23
N GLU A 144 12.16 18.04 -8.36
CA GLU A 144 10.87 18.74 -8.38
C GLU A 144 9.77 17.98 -7.64
N GLU A 145 9.82 16.66 -7.66
CA GLU A 145 8.83 15.78 -7.02
C GLU A 145 9.13 15.51 -5.56
N THR A 146 10.33 15.78 -5.08
CA THR A 146 10.73 15.56 -3.68
C THR A 146 9.73 16.15 -2.70
N GLY A 147 9.21 15.31 -1.81
CA GLY A 147 8.24 15.65 -0.77
C GLY A 147 6.79 15.86 -1.26
N LYS A 148 6.53 15.87 -2.57
CA LYS A 148 5.17 15.94 -3.13
C LYS A 148 4.56 14.54 -3.25
N TRP A 149 3.24 14.45 -3.18
CA TRP A 149 2.53 13.21 -3.49
C TRP A 149 2.60 12.92 -5.00
N ILE A 150 2.96 11.68 -5.34
CA ILE A 150 3.10 11.21 -6.72
C ILE A 150 2.59 9.77 -6.84
N PRO A 151 1.96 9.38 -7.95
CA PRO A 151 1.73 7.98 -8.26
C PRO A 151 3.06 7.31 -8.62
N VAL A 152 3.39 6.20 -7.97
CA VAL A 152 4.70 5.54 -8.12
C VAL A 152 4.61 4.13 -8.68
N VAL A 153 3.55 3.39 -8.38
CA VAL A 153 3.34 2.00 -8.84
C VAL A 153 1.89 1.84 -9.26
N THR A 154 1.68 1.13 -10.38
CA THR A 154 0.37 0.63 -10.77
C THR A 154 0.48 -0.88 -10.92
N GLU A 155 -0.40 -1.61 -10.26
CA GLU A 155 -0.46 -3.07 -10.27
C GLU A 155 -1.85 -3.52 -10.70
N GLN A 156 -1.93 -4.50 -11.60
CA GLN A 156 -3.19 -5.16 -11.94
C GLN A 156 -3.41 -6.33 -10.98
N LEU A 157 -4.64 -6.45 -10.48
CA LEU A 157 -5.05 -7.48 -9.53
C LEU A 157 -6.06 -8.43 -10.17
N ASP A 158 -6.13 -9.65 -9.63
CA ASP A 158 -7.12 -10.65 -10.02
C ASP A 158 -8.50 -10.36 -9.42
N GLU A 159 -8.55 -9.63 -8.30
CA GLU A 159 -9.77 -9.28 -7.58
C GLU A 159 -9.72 -7.84 -7.06
N ASP A 160 -10.87 -7.25 -6.80
CA ASP A 160 -10.93 -5.94 -6.12
C ASP A 160 -10.37 -6.08 -4.69
N LYS A 161 -9.63 -5.08 -4.22
CA LYS A 161 -9.13 -5.00 -2.85
C LYS A 161 -9.37 -3.58 -2.33
N THR A 162 -10.49 -3.40 -1.69
CA THR A 162 -10.90 -2.15 -1.07
C THR A 162 -10.65 -2.15 0.44
N ALA A 163 -10.74 -0.99 1.05
CA ALA A 163 -10.65 -0.86 2.50
C ALA A 163 -11.72 -1.72 3.22
N GLU A 164 -12.95 -1.76 2.67
CA GLU A 164 -14.05 -2.54 3.23
C GLU A 164 -13.79 -4.05 3.15
N GLN A 165 -13.19 -4.53 2.06
CA GLN A 165 -12.84 -5.95 1.93
C GLN A 165 -11.70 -6.32 2.89
N ILE A 166 -10.76 -5.41 3.11
CA ILE A 166 -9.70 -5.60 4.11
C ILE A 166 -10.29 -5.62 5.51
N ASP A 167 -11.22 -4.73 5.84
CA ASP A 167 -11.93 -4.74 7.12
C ASP A 167 -12.67 -6.05 7.34
N GLN A 168 -13.37 -6.53 6.31
CA GLN A 168 -14.05 -7.83 6.38
C GLN A 168 -13.06 -8.98 6.61
N GLN A 169 -11.93 -8.97 5.91
CA GLN A 169 -10.88 -9.98 6.11
C GLN A 169 -10.31 -9.95 7.54
N ILE A 170 -10.13 -8.76 8.11
CA ILE A 170 -9.69 -8.59 9.51
C ILE A 170 -10.76 -9.12 10.47
N ALA A 171 -12.02 -8.73 10.26
CA ALA A 171 -13.14 -9.15 11.08
C ALA A 171 -13.35 -10.67 11.05
N ASP A 172 -13.28 -11.28 9.86
CA ASP A 172 -13.41 -12.73 9.69
C ASP A 172 -12.27 -13.49 10.37
N ALA A 173 -11.05 -12.93 10.36
CA ALA A 173 -9.89 -13.58 10.93
C ALA A 173 -9.83 -13.49 12.46
N VAL A 174 -10.12 -12.32 13.03
CA VAL A 174 -9.97 -12.03 14.48
C VAL A 174 -11.28 -12.17 15.23
N GLY A 175 -12.42 -11.95 14.56
CA GLY A 175 -13.76 -11.80 15.11
C GLY A 175 -14.11 -10.33 15.29
N GLU A 176 -15.19 -9.89 14.61
CA GLU A 176 -15.63 -8.48 14.55
C GLU A 176 -15.75 -7.83 15.94
N GLU A 177 -16.41 -8.53 16.89
CA GLU A 177 -16.60 -8.04 18.26
C GLU A 177 -15.29 -7.94 19.06
N THR A 178 -14.18 -8.46 18.54
CA THR A 178 -12.88 -8.51 19.22
C THR A 178 -11.97 -7.37 18.78
N VAL A 179 -12.14 -6.87 17.57
CA VAL A 179 -11.29 -5.79 17.01
C VAL A 179 -11.63 -4.47 17.72
N HIS A 180 -10.61 -3.81 18.28
CA HIS A 180 -10.73 -2.45 18.79
C HIS A 180 -10.32 -1.42 17.76
N ARG A 181 -9.18 -1.64 17.07
CA ARG A 181 -8.66 -0.81 15.99
C ARG A 181 -7.59 -1.56 15.20
N ALA A 182 -7.36 -1.16 13.97
CA ALA A 182 -6.32 -1.73 13.15
C ALA A 182 -5.65 -0.69 12.24
N PHE A 183 -4.50 -1.03 11.67
CA PHE A 183 -3.91 -0.35 10.54
C PHE A 183 -3.19 -1.35 9.63
N ILE A 184 -3.04 -0.99 8.36
CA ILE A 184 -2.31 -1.81 7.41
C ILE A 184 -0.83 -1.44 7.44
N MET A 185 0.01 -2.45 7.51
CA MET A 185 1.46 -2.35 7.43
C MET A 185 1.94 -3.13 6.21
N GLY A 186 2.88 -2.54 5.46
CA GLY A 186 3.52 -3.18 4.32
C GLY A 186 5.00 -2.83 4.23
N GLY A 187 5.69 -3.41 3.27
CA GLY A 187 7.08 -3.06 2.99
C GLY A 187 8.12 -3.60 3.95
N SER A 188 7.74 -4.40 4.95
CA SER A 188 8.71 -5.05 5.85
C SER A 188 9.75 -5.82 5.03
N PRO A 189 11.05 -5.60 5.25
CA PRO A 189 12.11 -6.24 4.47
C PRO A 189 12.06 -7.77 4.52
N LYS A 190 11.56 -8.33 5.61
CA LYS A 190 11.46 -9.78 5.81
C LYS A 190 10.11 -10.35 5.36
N LEU A 191 9.03 -9.64 5.61
CA LEU A 191 7.68 -10.15 5.36
C LEU A 191 7.24 -9.96 3.91
N ARG A 192 7.61 -8.84 3.27
CA ARG A 192 7.32 -8.48 1.86
C ARG A 192 5.87 -8.69 1.43
N SER A 193 4.94 -8.55 2.36
CA SER A 193 3.50 -8.62 2.12
C SER A 193 2.76 -7.67 3.03
N ALA A 194 1.54 -7.31 2.64
CA ALA A 194 0.68 -6.51 3.48
C ALA A 194 0.12 -7.35 4.65
N VAL A 195 0.15 -6.76 5.84
CA VAL A 195 -0.47 -7.31 7.04
C VAL A 195 -1.29 -6.23 7.74
N ALA A 196 -2.33 -6.64 8.47
CA ALA A 196 -2.98 -5.75 9.41
C ALA A 196 -2.39 -5.96 10.82
N VAL A 197 -2.03 -4.86 11.46
CA VAL A 197 -1.71 -4.82 12.89
C VAL A 197 -3.01 -4.48 13.61
N VAL A 198 -3.50 -5.40 14.42
CA VAL A 198 -4.80 -5.33 15.09
C VAL A 198 -4.60 -5.23 16.59
N GLU A 199 -5.18 -4.21 17.21
CA GLU A 199 -5.36 -4.17 18.66
C GLU A 199 -6.74 -4.70 19.00
N THR A 200 -6.81 -5.72 19.84
CA THR A 200 -8.08 -6.27 20.32
C THR A 200 -8.64 -5.44 21.49
N ILE A 201 -9.93 -5.66 21.82
CA ILE A 201 -10.58 -5.04 23.00
C ILE A 201 -9.79 -5.31 24.29
N ASP A 202 -9.17 -6.50 24.41
CA ASP A 202 -8.33 -6.89 25.54
C ASP A 202 -6.90 -6.30 25.47
N ARG A 203 -6.65 -5.40 24.52
CA ARG A 203 -5.33 -4.74 24.32
C ARG A 203 -4.21 -5.68 23.84
N ASN A 204 -4.54 -6.88 23.38
CA ASN A 204 -3.56 -7.74 22.74
C ASN A 204 -3.30 -7.25 21.31
N ILE A 205 -2.04 -7.37 20.84
CA ILE A 205 -1.67 -7.02 19.47
C ILE A 205 -1.56 -8.30 18.67
N GLN A 206 -2.26 -8.32 17.53
CA GLN A 206 -2.28 -9.43 16.60
C GLN A 206 -1.89 -8.97 15.21
N ILE A 207 -1.33 -9.86 14.43
CA ILE A 207 -1.00 -9.66 13.01
C ILE A 207 -1.91 -10.55 12.19
N VAL A 208 -2.66 -9.94 11.27
CA VAL A 208 -3.45 -10.64 10.24
C VAL A 208 -2.70 -10.56 8.93
N VAL A 209 -2.37 -11.69 8.34
CA VAL A 209 -1.73 -11.74 7.02
C VAL A 209 -2.78 -11.45 5.95
N LEU A 210 -2.67 -10.34 5.24
CA LEU A 210 -3.62 -9.91 4.21
C LEU A 210 -3.32 -10.54 2.85
N GLU A 211 -2.04 -10.82 2.59
CA GLU A 211 -1.57 -11.39 1.33
C GLU A 211 -0.53 -12.46 1.60
N GLU A 212 -0.46 -13.45 0.72
CA GLU A 212 0.60 -14.46 0.81
C GLU A 212 1.98 -13.80 0.69
N PRO A 213 2.89 -14.05 1.64
CA PRO A 213 4.21 -13.45 1.61
C PRO A 213 5.01 -13.87 0.37
N ARG A 214 5.54 -12.89 -0.33
CA ARG A 214 6.50 -13.12 -1.41
C ARG A 214 7.90 -13.27 -0.81
N LEU A 215 8.23 -14.46 -0.30
CA LEU A 215 9.51 -14.74 0.38
C LEU A 215 10.72 -14.89 -0.59
N THR A 216 10.69 -14.23 -1.74
CA THR A 216 11.83 -14.22 -2.68
C THR A 216 13.02 -13.47 -2.04
N GLY A 217 14.18 -14.12 -1.96
CA GLY A 217 15.41 -13.55 -1.40
C GLY A 217 15.50 -13.61 0.12
N VAL A 218 14.55 -14.23 0.80
CA VAL A 218 14.62 -14.46 2.25
C VAL A 218 15.13 -15.88 2.51
N LYS A 219 16.26 -15.99 3.22
CA LYS A 219 16.77 -17.30 3.69
C LYS A 219 16.23 -17.58 5.09
N SER A 220 15.49 -18.66 5.22
CA SER A 220 15.14 -19.18 6.53
C SER A 220 16.31 -19.99 7.11
N SER A 221 16.48 -19.97 8.43
CA SER A 221 17.41 -20.88 9.08
C SER A 221 17.01 -22.34 8.81
N LYS A 222 17.97 -23.28 8.85
CA LYS A 222 17.67 -24.71 8.66
C LYS A 222 16.60 -25.22 9.64
N ARG A 223 16.41 -24.56 10.77
CA ARG A 223 15.42 -24.89 11.79
C ARG A 223 14.02 -24.40 11.39
N ALA A 224 13.92 -23.24 10.74
CA ALA A 224 12.67 -22.71 10.23
C ALA A 224 12.10 -23.54 9.05
N GLN A 225 12.99 -24.17 8.24
CA GLN A 225 12.57 -25.02 7.11
C GLN A 225 11.92 -26.34 7.53
N THR A 226 12.10 -26.79 8.77
CA THR A 226 11.65 -28.12 9.23
C THR A 226 10.40 -28.09 10.12
N ALA A 227 9.95 -26.93 10.58
CA ALA A 227 8.98 -26.86 11.67
C ALA A 227 7.70 -26.05 11.40
N GLU A 228 7.61 -25.20 10.38
CA GLU A 228 6.48 -24.26 10.30
C GLU A 228 5.82 -24.18 8.93
N GLN A 229 4.49 -24.12 8.97
CA GLN A 229 3.67 -23.84 7.80
C GLN A 229 3.99 -22.43 7.28
N PRO A 230 4.05 -22.23 5.94
CA PRO A 230 4.21 -20.91 5.38
C PRO A 230 3.08 -19.97 5.85
N LEU A 231 3.37 -18.69 6.00
CA LEU A 231 2.34 -17.69 6.30
C LEU A 231 1.32 -17.69 5.17
N GLN A 232 0.04 -17.74 5.51
CA GLN A 232 -1.06 -17.76 4.54
C GLN A 232 -1.98 -16.58 4.78
N SER A 233 -2.60 -16.09 3.72
CA SER A 233 -3.62 -15.05 3.81
C SER A 233 -4.75 -15.47 4.76
N GLY A 234 -5.22 -14.52 5.59
CA GLY A 234 -6.24 -14.75 6.60
C GLY A 234 -5.75 -15.40 7.90
N GLN A 235 -4.48 -15.79 8.01
CA GLN A 235 -3.93 -16.30 9.28
C GLN A 235 -3.67 -15.18 10.27
N VAL A 236 -3.93 -15.49 11.55
CA VAL A 236 -3.73 -14.59 12.70
C VAL A 236 -2.59 -15.10 13.55
N TYR A 237 -1.70 -14.20 13.93
CA TYR A 237 -0.59 -14.46 14.83
C TYR A 237 -0.61 -13.45 15.97
N ALA A 238 -0.26 -13.87 17.20
CA ALA A 238 0.13 -12.92 18.22
C ALA A 238 1.38 -12.16 17.73
N MET A 239 1.50 -10.90 18.11
CA MET A 239 2.66 -10.08 17.70
C MET A 239 3.98 -10.71 18.15
N GLU A 240 4.02 -11.34 19.33
CA GLU A 240 5.18 -12.06 19.85
C GLU A 240 5.56 -13.24 18.96
N ASP A 241 4.58 -14.05 18.55
CA ASP A 241 4.82 -15.20 17.66
C ASP A 241 5.33 -14.77 16.29
N MET A 242 4.78 -13.66 15.75
CA MET A 242 5.27 -13.10 14.50
C MET A 242 6.69 -12.57 14.64
N ALA A 243 7.01 -11.89 15.73
CA ALA A 243 8.35 -11.39 16.03
C ALA A 243 9.37 -12.53 16.14
N ASP A 244 8.99 -13.64 16.80
CA ASP A 244 9.83 -14.83 16.90
C ASP A 244 10.10 -15.45 15.53
N ARG A 245 9.06 -15.60 14.70
CA ARG A 245 9.19 -16.09 13.33
C ARG A 245 10.10 -15.18 12.50
N MET A 246 9.88 -13.87 12.53
CA MET A 246 10.68 -12.92 11.75
C MET A 246 12.15 -12.88 12.20
N SER A 247 12.44 -13.17 13.46
CA SER A 247 13.83 -13.27 13.95
C SER A 247 14.62 -14.43 13.33
N GLU A 248 13.93 -15.46 12.85
CA GLU A 248 14.55 -16.61 12.19
C GLU A 248 14.84 -16.38 10.69
N TYR A 249 14.24 -15.35 10.10
CA TYR A 249 14.46 -14.97 8.70
C TYR A 249 15.63 -13.98 8.61
N THR A 250 16.55 -14.23 7.69
CA THR A 250 17.60 -13.28 7.33
C THR A 250 17.40 -12.85 5.89
N VAL A 251 17.44 -11.54 5.65
CA VAL A 251 17.44 -11.00 4.28
C VAL A 251 18.78 -11.32 3.64
N ASP A 252 18.78 -11.94 2.46
CA ASP A 252 20.02 -12.22 1.73
C ASP A 252 20.53 -10.92 1.09
N LYS A 253 21.60 -10.37 1.64
CA LYS A 253 22.25 -9.17 1.10
C LYS A 253 22.75 -9.34 -0.34
N THR A 254 22.84 -10.58 -0.85
CA THR A 254 23.25 -10.83 -2.24
C THR A 254 22.17 -10.47 -3.26
N ASP A 255 20.89 -10.46 -2.87
CA ASP A 255 19.82 -10.00 -3.76
C ASP A 255 19.75 -8.46 -3.86
N GLU A 256 20.39 -7.74 -2.90
CA GLU A 256 20.58 -6.29 -2.99
C GLU A 256 21.64 -5.90 -4.02
N GLN A 257 22.53 -6.81 -4.41
CA GLN A 257 23.62 -6.53 -5.37
C GLN A 257 23.20 -6.57 -6.85
N THR A 258 21.98 -6.99 -7.18
CA THR A 258 21.43 -6.79 -8.53
C THR A 258 20.83 -5.40 -8.75
N GLY A 259 20.84 -4.57 -7.70
CA GLY A 259 20.54 -3.13 -7.76
C GLY A 259 21.49 -2.41 -6.82
N ALA A 260 22.61 -1.93 -7.36
CA ALA A 260 23.69 -1.20 -6.73
C ALA A 260 23.35 -0.44 -5.44
N GLY A 261 23.97 -0.78 -4.31
CA GLY A 261 23.89 0.01 -3.08
C GLY A 261 24.84 -0.52 -2.02
N SER A 262 25.82 0.31 -1.64
CA SER A 262 26.82 0.05 -0.62
C SER A 262 26.28 0.28 0.80
N GLU A 263 26.98 -0.35 1.76
CA GLU A 263 26.78 -0.27 3.22
C GLU A 263 26.69 1.17 3.75
N SER A 264 25.48 1.71 3.91
CA SER A 264 25.10 2.68 4.96
C SER A 264 23.64 3.09 4.77
N ASP A 265 22.84 2.91 5.81
CA ASP A 265 21.43 3.27 5.96
C ASP A 265 20.41 2.29 5.37
N ALA A 266 19.98 1.33 6.22
CA ALA A 266 18.96 0.32 5.92
C ALA A 266 17.56 0.89 5.66
N GLY A 267 17.32 2.16 5.98
CA GLY A 267 16.00 2.81 5.84
C GLY A 267 15.62 3.23 4.43
N TYR A 268 16.59 3.51 3.57
CA TYR A 268 16.32 4.04 2.22
C TYR A 268 16.09 2.98 1.14
N THR A 269 16.49 1.73 1.38
CA THR A 269 16.49 0.68 0.34
C THR A 269 15.11 0.24 -0.07
N THR A 270 14.15 0.14 0.84
CA THR A 270 12.81 -0.38 0.54
C THR A 270 11.99 0.59 -0.31
N VAL A 271 12.10 1.89 -0.03
CA VAL A 271 11.41 2.93 -0.83
C VAL A 271 12.08 3.11 -2.18
N LEU A 272 13.40 2.92 -2.28
CA LEU A 272 14.13 2.97 -3.55
C LEU A 272 13.66 1.88 -4.53
N TRP A 273 13.30 0.67 -4.03
CA TRP A 273 12.72 -0.38 -4.85
C TRP A 273 11.36 0.00 -5.46
N ILE A 274 10.54 0.75 -4.73
CA ILE A 274 9.27 1.26 -5.25
C ILE A 274 9.54 2.27 -6.38
N VAL A 275 10.51 3.17 -6.21
CA VAL A 275 10.84 4.21 -7.21
C VAL A 275 11.59 3.63 -8.41
N LEU A 276 12.57 2.73 -8.20
CA LEU A 276 13.30 2.08 -9.30
C LEU A 276 12.45 1.04 -10.04
N GLY A 277 11.49 0.40 -9.36
CA GLY A 277 10.51 -0.48 -10.01
C GLY A 277 9.67 0.31 -11.02
N ALA A 278 9.20 1.49 -10.67
CA ALA A 278 8.43 2.36 -11.56
C ALA A 278 9.29 2.86 -12.76
N ALA A 279 10.53 3.31 -12.50
CA ALA A 279 11.45 3.72 -13.55
C ALA A 279 11.90 2.55 -14.44
N GLY A 280 12.08 1.34 -13.87
CA GLY A 280 12.42 0.12 -14.61
C GLY A 280 11.32 -0.37 -15.54
N ILE A 281 10.04 -0.16 -15.17
CA ILE A 281 8.88 -0.53 -15.99
C ILE A 281 8.78 0.42 -17.21
N GLU A 282 9.02 1.72 -17.06
CA GLU A 282 9.05 2.64 -18.19
C GLU A 282 10.18 2.32 -19.18
N ILE A 283 11.38 1.99 -18.70
CA ILE A 283 12.50 1.57 -19.54
C ILE A 283 12.19 0.23 -20.23
N GLY A 284 11.57 -0.71 -19.54
CA GLY A 284 11.13 -2.01 -20.08
C GLY A 284 10.04 -1.85 -21.15
N CYS A 285 9.03 -1.03 -20.93
CA CYS A 285 7.98 -0.72 -21.90
C CYS A 285 8.51 0.01 -23.13
N TRP A 286 9.45 0.94 -22.96
CA TRP A 286 10.08 1.65 -24.08
C TRP A 286 10.97 0.74 -24.93
N ALA A 287 11.75 -0.13 -24.33
CA ALA A 287 12.59 -1.12 -25.02
C ALA A 287 11.71 -2.16 -25.74
N TRP A 288 10.59 -2.59 -25.16
CA TRP A 288 9.66 -3.55 -25.75
C TRP A 288 8.86 -2.95 -26.91
N LYS A 289 8.40 -1.69 -26.81
CA LYS A 289 7.81 -0.95 -27.93
C LYS A 289 8.76 -0.80 -29.11
N ARG A 290 10.05 -0.53 -28.85
CA ARG A 290 11.06 -0.37 -29.89
C ARG A 290 11.44 -1.69 -30.58
N ALA A 291 11.31 -2.83 -29.88
CA ALA A 291 11.55 -4.16 -30.44
C ALA A 291 10.40 -4.67 -31.34
N ARG A 292 9.16 -4.14 -31.18
CA ARG A 292 8.01 -4.49 -32.04
C ARG A 292 7.87 -3.65 -33.31
N CYS A 293 8.59 -2.56 -33.44
CA CYS A 293 8.59 -1.69 -34.61
C CYS A 293 9.79 -1.96 -35.55
N LYS A 294 10.45 -3.10 -35.41
CA LYS A 294 11.38 -3.68 -36.41
C LYS A 294 10.83 -5.02 -36.86
#